data_4c5ce21d2d86105ab80f07f5f049aa2d
#
_entry.id   4c5ce21d2d86105ab80f07f5f049aa2d
#
_cell.length_a   1.000
_cell.length_b   1.000
_cell.length_c   1.000
_cell.angle_alpha   90.00
_cell.angle_beta   90.00
_cell.angle_gamma   90.00
#
_symmetry.space_group_name_H-M   'P 1'
#
loop_
_entity.id
_entity.type
_entity.pdbx_description
1 polymer ?
#
loop_
_entity_poly.entity_id
_entity_poly.type
_entity_poly.pdbx_seq_one_letter_code
_entity_poly.pdbx_strand_id
1 'polypeptide(L)'
;MPTLIFKETEACNSNCIYCDVIARKKPKTISFEKLEKVFIYINEYLEKYPDERFSIVWHGGEPTIVGAGFYRKVIEFQNTHCSKTKDRIEHDIQSNLTLINQELIDLYKTLGIKRAGTSFEPFKGIRGFGPERDSDAYNRKFFRGLELIEKNDFTWGFIYVVTRNVLDRPLEIFRLLTNFKVKGGFQLHPVYSYKNEDKNNVGITATEFADFLGTIFKEWWAKRSRYPFVEPFFSYLNHYTKGGPTCCSESGQCAYSHLYIGPEGEYSHCGRSSDWDVFQVGNIDNMTIVEAMEADYRKQIDLRQSYLKENDCKDCPYFKLCHGGCPLDGWNSKDTVLAKTEWCLSRKLFLKNYFEPITGLTFDSTKYKE
;
A
#
# COMPACT_ATOMS: atom_id res chain seq x y z
N MET A 1 11.22 -4.52 -11.58
CA MET A 1 9.91 -3.98 -12.00
C MET A 1 9.51 -2.86 -11.05
N PRO A 2 9.58 -1.60 -11.45
CA PRO A 2 9.10 -0.48 -10.64
C PRO A 2 7.57 -0.43 -10.62
N THR A 3 7.04 0.06 -9.51
CA THR A 3 5.60 0.28 -9.30
C THR A 3 5.34 1.77 -9.16
N LEU A 4 4.59 2.33 -10.09
CA LEU A 4 4.08 3.68 -10.02
C LEU A 4 2.82 3.72 -9.16
N ILE A 5 2.86 4.40 -8.04
CA ILE A 5 1.67 4.79 -7.29
C ILE A 5 1.16 6.08 -7.92
N PHE A 6 0.11 5.97 -8.69
CA PHE A 6 -0.40 7.11 -9.45
C PHE A 6 -1.61 7.73 -8.74
N LYS A 7 -1.42 8.97 -8.27
CA LYS A 7 -2.50 9.77 -7.69
C LYS A 7 -2.99 10.76 -8.75
N GLU A 8 -3.82 10.28 -9.65
CA GLU A 8 -4.39 11.08 -10.73
C GLU A 8 -5.32 12.19 -10.24
N THR A 9 -5.85 12.04 -9.01
CA THR A 9 -6.67 13.07 -8.35
C THR A 9 -6.50 13.02 -6.84
N GLU A 10 -6.59 14.16 -6.19
CA GLU A 10 -6.70 14.27 -4.72
C GLU A 10 -8.16 14.19 -4.25
N ALA A 11 -9.12 14.27 -5.17
CA ALA A 11 -10.53 14.19 -4.80
C ALA A 11 -10.87 12.79 -4.25
N CYS A 12 -11.62 12.78 -3.15
CA CYS A 12 -12.18 11.58 -2.57
C CYS A 12 -13.61 11.86 -2.09
N ASN A 13 -14.51 10.93 -2.33
CA ASN A 13 -15.88 11.01 -1.85
C ASN A 13 -16.08 10.45 -0.42
N SER A 14 -15.01 9.89 0.17
CA SER A 14 -15.03 9.37 1.55
C SER A 14 -14.31 10.30 2.51
N ASN A 15 -14.74 10.27 3.78
CA ASN A 15 -14.11 10.97 4.90
C ASN A 15 -13.66 9.95 5.95
N CYS A 16 -12.49 9.29 5.72
CA CYS A 16 -11.94 8.32 6.65
C CYS A 16 -11.18 9.04 7.78
N ILE A 17 -11.43 8.66 9.03
CA ILE A 17 -10.89 9.35 10.22
C ILE A 17 -9.36 9.39 10.28
N TYR A 18 -8.70 8.44 9.65
CA TYR A 18 -7.23 8.26 9.65
C TYR A 18 -6.55 8.74 8.36
N CYS A 19 -7.32 9.31 7.39
CA CYS A 19 -6.78 9.63 6.07
C CYS A 19 -6.25 11.06 6.01
N ASP A 20 -4.99 11.22 5.61
CA ASP A 20 -4.35 12.54 5.47
C ASP A 20 -4.76 13.28 4.18
N VAL A 21 -5.23 12.55 3.16
CA VAL A 21 -5.58 13.10 1.84
C VAL A 21 -6.81 14.04 1.87
N ILE A 22 -7.75 13.81 2.81
CA ILE A 22 -9.04 14.52 2.87
C ILE A 22 -8.90 15.97 3.34
N ALA A 23 -7.80 16.35 3.95
CA ALA A 23 -7.59 17.69 4.48
C ALA A 23 -7.45 18.81 3.40
N ARG A 24 -7.34 18.44 2.12
CA ARG A 24 -7.12 19.40 1.03
C ARG A 24 -8.44 20.06 0.59
N LYS A 25 -8.54 21.38 0.82
CA LYS A 25 -9.77 22.16 0.52
C LYS A 25 -10.06 22.29 -0.98
N LYS A 26 -9.07 22.11 -1.86
CA LYS A 26 -9.21 22.21 -3.33
C LYS A 26 -8.44 21.05 -3.95
N PRO A 27 -9.07 19.88 -4.10
CA PRO A 27 -8.40 18.73 -4.69
C PRO A 27 -8.05 18.99 -6.16
N LYS A 28 -6.84 18.61 -6.54
CA LYS A 28 -6.34 18.72 -7.90
C LYS A 28 -6.56 17.41 -8.65
N THR A 29 -6.64 17.50 -9.97
CA THR A 29 -6.73 16.35 -10.88
C THR A 29 -5.75 16.60 -12.02
N ILE A 30 -5.04 15.57 -12.43
CA ILE A 30 -4.02 15.64 -13.48
C ILE A 30 -4.64 16.06 -14.81
N SER A 31 -3.96 16.94 -15.55
CA SER A 31 -4.37 17.31 -16.91
C SER A 31 -4.08 16.17 -17.89
N PHE A 32 -4.83 16.11 -18.99
CA PHE A 32 -4.58 15.11 -20.04
C PHE A 32 -3.21 15.28 -20.69
N GLU A 33 -2.69 16.51 -20.78
CA GLU A 33 -1.34 16.77 -21.26
C GLU A 33 -0.27 16.09 -20.40
N LYS A 34 -0.39 16.21 -19.07
CA LYS A 34 0.53 15.54 -18.13
C LYS A 34 0.32 14.02 -18.13
N LEU A 35 -0.92 13.56 -18.22
CA LEU A 35 -1.22 12.13 -18.35
C LEU A 35 -0.60 11.53 -19.60
N GLU A 36 -0.62 12.23 -20.72
CA GLU A 36 0.03 11.80 -21.96
C GLU A 36 1.55 11.69 -21.79
N LYS A 37 2.20 12.70 -21.15
CA LYS A 37 3.63 12.65 -20.80
C LYS A 37 3.97 11.41 -19.94
N VAL A 38 3.11 10.99 -19.00
CA VAL A 38 3.32 9.78 -18.22
C VAL A 38 3.52 8.57 -19.13
N PHE A 39 2.68 8.38 -20.15
CA PHE A 39 2.81 7.23 -21.06
C PHE A 39 4.01 7.35 -22.00
N ILE A 40 4.35 8.56 -22.45
CA ILE A 40 5.59 8.80 -23.21
C ILE A 40 6.81 8.36 -22.37
N TYR A 41 6.91 8.80 -21.12
CA TYR A 41 8.05 8.51 -20.26
C TYR A 41 8.08 7.06 -19.73
N ILE A 42 6.92 6.41 -19.58
CA ILE A 42 6.86 4.96 -19.33
C ILE A 42 7.42 4.19 -20.52
N ASN A 43 7.08 4.60 -21.76
CA ASN A 43 7.63 3.97 -22.96
C ASN A 43 9.16 4.16 -23.04
N GLU A 44 9.66 5.37 -22.82
CA GLU A 44 11.11 5.66 -22.77
C GLU A 44 11.82 4.78 -21.72
N TYR A 45 11.23 4.64 -20.52
CA TYR A 45 11.77 3.76 -19.48
C TYR A 45 11.86 2.31 -19.96
N LEU A 46 10.77 1.80 -20.54
CA LEU A 46 10.71 0.42 -21.01
C LEU A 46 11.60 0.17 -22.24
N GLU A 47 11.84 1.15 -23.08
CA GLU A 47 12.82 1.05 -24.19
C GLU A 47 14.26 1.03 -23.66
N LYS A 48 14.57 1.86 -22.65
CA LYS A 48 15.88 1.87 -21.99
C LYS A 48 16.18 0.57 -21.24
N TYR A 49 15.15 -0.05 -20.66
CA TYR A 49 15.27 -1.29 -19.86
C TYR A 49 14.39 -2.41 -20.46
N PRO A 50 14.88 -3.12 -21.51
CA PRO A 50 14.05 -4.05 -22.28
C PRO A 50 13.57 -5.27 -21.49
N ASP A 51 14.26 -5.68 -20.43
CA ASP A 51 13.91 -6.81 -19.58
C ASP A 51 12.96 -6.43 -18.42
N GLU A 52 12.72 -5.13 -18.23
CA GLU A 52 11.86 -4.64 -17.15
C GLU A 52 10.38 -4.62 -17.58
N ARG A 53 9.51 -4.74 -16.57
CA ARG A 53 8.08 -4.46 -16.63
C ARG A 53 7.79 -3.22 -15.80
N PHE A 54 6.64 -2.61 -16.01
CA PHE A 54 6.21 -1.42 -15.31
C PHE A 54 4.81 -1.61 -14.75
N SER A 55 4.62 -1.42 -13.46
CA SER A 55 3.30 -1.55 -12.82
C SER A 55 2.73 -0.17 -12.49
N ILE A 56 1.47 0.07 -12.79
CA ILE A 56 0.72 1.28 -12.43
C ILE A 56 -0.38 0.89 -11.46
N VAL A 57 -0.36 1.48 -10.26
CA VAL A 57 -1.45 1.38 -9.29
C VAL A 57 -2.23 2.69 -9.31
N TRP A 58 -3.44 2.65 -9.86
CA TRP A 58 -4.39 3.77 -9.82
C TRP A 58 -4.89 3.93 -8.41
N HIS A 59 -4.51 5.00 -7.74
CA HIS A 59 -4.75 5.17 -6.31
C HIS A 59 -5.58 6.42 -6.01
N GLY A 60 -5.16 7.59 -6.48
CA GLY A 60 -5.81 8.87 -6.25
C GLY A 60 -6.10 9.19 -4.78
N GLY A 61 -7.01 10.09 -4.53
CA GLY A 61 -7.84 10.09 -3.32
C GLY A 61 -8.89 8.97 -3.43
N GLU A 62 -9.64 9.00 -4.54
CA GLU A 62 -10.47 7.87 -5.02
C GLU A 62 -10.41 7.84 -6.56
N PRO A 63 -9.80 6.82 -7.17
CA PRO A 63 -9.52 6.79 -8.60
C PRO A 63 -10.79 6.73 -9.48
N THR A 64 -11.90 6.25 -8.96
CA THR A 64 -13.16 6.18 -9.72
C THR A 64 -13.83 7.54 -9.92
N ILE A 65 -13.43 8.57 -9.17
CA ILE A 65 -13.98 9.94 -9.28
C ILE A 65 -13.69 10.57 -10.64
N VAL A 66 -12.54 10.28 -11.24
CA VAL A 66 -12.17 10.84 -12.55
C VAL A 66 -13.06 10.32 -13.69
N GLY A 67 -13.79 9.23 -13.45
CA GLY A 67 -14.81 8.69 -14.35
C GLY A 67 -14.27 8.00 -15.60
N ALA A 68 -15.21 7.44 -16.39
CA ALA A 68 -14.90 6.62 -17.56
C ALA A 68 -14.14 7.37 -18.66
N GLY A 69 -14.42 8.67 -18.84
CA GLY A 69 -13.75 9.53 -19.83
C GLY A 69 -12.23 9.57 -19.64
N PHE A 70 -11.78 9.61 -18.38
CA PHE A 70 -10.36 9.59 -18.05
C PHE A 70 -9.71 8.25 -18.48
N TYR A 71 -10.30 7.12 -18.13
CA TYR A 71 -9.73 5.81 -18.47
C TYR A 71 -9.78 5.50 -19.97
N ARG A 72 -10.71 6.09 -20.73
CA ARG A 72 -10.64 6.06 -22.20
C ARG A 72 -9.39 6.78 -22.72
N LYS A 73 -9.02 7.92 -22.14
CA LYS A 73 -7.76 8.60 -22.47
C LYS A 73 -6.53 7.82 -22.07
N VAL A 74 -6.56 7.15 -20.93
CA VAL A 74 -5.48 6.22 -20.52
C VAL A 74 -5.25 5.15 -21.58
N ILE A 75 -6.32 4.49 -22.07
CA ILE A 75 -6.25 3.46 -23.11
C ILE A 75 -5.72 4.05 -24.42
N GLU A 76 -6.20 5.24 -24.80
CA GLU A 76 -5.76 5.95 -26.01
C GLU A 76 -4.25 6.24 -25.95
N PHE A 77 -3.77 6.87 -24.86
CA PHE A 77 -2.35 7.23 -24.72
C PHE A 77 -1.44 6.02 -24.63
N GLN A 78 -1.84 4.97 -23.92
CA GLN A 78 -1.09 3.73 -23.88
C GLN A 78 -0.96 3.09 -25.26
N ASN A 79 -2.05 3.02 -26.03
CA ASN A 79 -2.01 2.46 -27.37
C ASN A 79 -1.18 3.31 -28.35
N THR A 80 -1.22 4.63 -28.20
CA THR A 80 -0.47 5.57 -29.05
C THR A 80 1.03 5.53 -28.75
N HIS A 81 1.41 5.67 -27.49
CA HIS A 81 2.81 5.88 -27.11
C HIS A 81 3.53 4.59 -26.73
N CYS A 82 2.80 3.58 -26.23
CA CYS A 82 3.39 2.33 -25.76
C CYS A 82 3.08 1.13 -26.66
N SER A 83 2.80 1.32 -27.94
CA SER A 83 2.33 0.26 -28.86
C SER A 83 3.23 -0.97 -28.88
N LYS A 84 4.56 -0.81 -28.70
CA LYS A 84 5.57 -1.88 -28.66
C LYS A 84 5.88 -2.40 -27.25
N THR A 85 5.53 -1.64 -26.21
CA THR A 85 5.91 -1.92 -24.83
C THR A 85 4.72 -2.23 -23.94
N LYS A 86 3.48 -2.06 -24.43
CA LYS A 86 2.24 -2.20 -23.64
C LYS A 86 2.08 -3.55 -22.93
N ASP A 87 2.59 -4.63 -23.51
CA ASP A 87 2.51 -5.96 -22.90
C ASP A 87 3.40 -6.11 -21.66
N ARG A 88 4.26 -5.14 -21.42
CA ARG A 88 5.10 -5.01 -20.23
C ARG A 88 4.56 -4.01 -19.21
N ILE A 89 3.39 -3.41 -19.46
CA ILE A 89 2.71 -2.50 -18.53
C ILE A 89 1.59 -3.28 -17.84
N GLU A 90 1.61 -3.29 -16.51
CA GLU A 90 0.58 -3.90 -15.68
C GLU A 90 -0.21 -2.80 -14.98
N HIS A 91 -1.51 -3.02 -14.82
CA HIS A 91 -2.39 -2.08 -14.11
C HIS A 91 -3.08 -2.79 -12.95
N ASP A 92 -3.12 -2.11 -11.81
CA ASP A 92 -3.92 -2.47 -10.63
C ASP A 92 -4.70 -1.23 -10.16
N ILE A 93 -5.73 -1.42 -9.36
CA ILE A 93 -6.52 -0.33 -8.80
C ILE A 93 -6.66 -0.49 -7.29
N GLN A 94 -6.51 0.62 -6.56
CA GLN A 94 -6.82 0.75 -5.15
C GLN A 94 -7.98 1.73 -4.99
N SER A 95 -9.17 1.22 -4.67
CA SER A 95 -10.42 1.99 -4.67
C SER A 95 -11.28 1.68 -3.45
N ASN A 96 -12.07 2.65 -3.01
CA ASN A 96 -13.11 2.46 -2.02
C ASN A 96 -14.39 1.78 -2.59
N LEU A 97 -14.42 1.47 -3.86
CA LEU A 97 -15.48 0.78 -4.61
C LEU A 97 -16.86 1.45 -4.64
N THR A 98 -17.05 2.59 -3.99
CA THR A 98 -18.40 3.16 -3.79
C THR A 98 -18.98 3.82 -5.05
N LEU A 99 -18.13 4.15 -6.03
CA LEU A 99 -18.51 4.77 -7.30
C LEU A 99 -18.30 3.85 -8.51
N ILE A 100 -17.82 2.62 -8.29
CA ILE A 100 -17.59 1.69 -9.40
C ILE A 100 -18.90 1.34 -10.11
N ASN A 101 -18.85 1.23 -11.44
CA ASN A 101 -19.96 0.87 -12.28
C ASN A 101 -19.50 -0.03 -13.44
N GLN A 102 -20.43 -0.57 -14.24
CA GLN A 102 -20.10 -1.51 -15.28
C GLN A 102 -19.19 -0.90 -16.36
N GLU A 103 -19.40 0.36 -16.71
CA GLU A 103 -18.58 1.07 -17.70
C GLU A 103 -17.10 1.14 -17.28
N LEU A 104 -16.83 1.49 -15.99
CA LEU A 104 -15.47 1.46 -15.44
C LEU A 104 -14.89 0.04 -15.44
N ILE A 105 -15.67 -0.95 -15.07
CA ILE A 105 -15.26 -2.37 -15.10
C ILE A 105 -14.81 -2.80 -16.50
N ASP A 106 -15.57 -2.43 -17.54
CA ASP A 106 -15.26 -2.79 -18.93
C ASP A 106 -13.94 -2.12 -19.39
N LEU A 107 -13.71 -0.86 -19.00
CA LEU A 107 -12.47 -0.15 -19.26
C LEU A 107 -11.29 -0.77 -18.49
N TYR A 108 -11.49 -1.16 -17.23
CA TYR A 108 -10.47 -1.85 -16.45
C TYR A 108 -10.09 -3.20 -17.05
N LYS A 109 -11.06 -3.97 -17.54
CA LYS A 109 -10.78 -5.21 -18.29
C LYS A 109 -9.98 -4.94 -19.57
N THR A 110 -10.26 -3.84 -20.27
CA THR A 110 -9.49 -3.43 -21.47
C THR A 110 -8.04 -3.10 -21.11
N LEU A 111 -7.79 -2.50 -19.94
CA LEU A 111 -6.44 -2.25 -19.39
C LEU A 111 -5.79 -3.51 -18.80
N GLY A 112 -6.47 -4.65 -18.78
CA GLY A 112 -5.96 -5.90 -18.22
C GLY A 112 -6.01 -5.95 -16.68
N ILE A 113 -6.72 -5.03 -16.01
CA ILE A 113 -6.91 -5.05 -14.56
C ILE A 113 -7.77 -6.25 -14.18
N LYS A 114 -7.23 -7.13 -13.34
CA LYS A 114 -7.90 -8.34 -12.83
C LYS A 114 -8.05 -8.35 -11.32
N ARG A 115 -7.40 -7.39 -10.65
CA ARG A 115 -7.36 -7.29 -9.19
C ARG A 115 -7.80 -5.90 -8.75
N ALA A 116 -8.53 -5.85 -7.65
CA ALA A 116 -8.89 -4.61 -6.99
C ALA A 116 -8.46 -4.67 -5.52
N GLY A 117 -7.56 -3.77 -5.14
CA GLY A 117 -7.30 -3.47 -3.75
C GLY A 117 -8.39 -2.55 -3.22
N THR A 118 -8.81 -2.75 -1.97
CA THR A 118 -9.74 -1.85 -1.29
C THR A 118 -9.32 -1.66 0.17
N SER A 119 -10.08 -0.87 0.90
CA SER A 119 -9.94 -0.74 2.35
C SER A 119 -11.31 -0.81 2.99
N PHE A 120 -11.43 -1.50 4.12
CA PHE A 120 -12.72 -1.72 4.72
C PHE A 120 -12.65 -1.74 6.25
N GLU A 121 -13.30 -0.77 6.87
CA GLU A 121 -13.55 -0.70 8.31
C GLU A 121 -15.05 -0.45 8.51
N PRO A 122 -15.83 -1.49 8.89
CA PRO A 122 -17.30 -1.43 8.89
C PRO A 122 -17.92 -0.62 10.03
N PHE A 123 -17.11 -0.17 10.99
CA PHE A 123 -17.57 0.48 12.20
C PHE A 123 -17.94 1.96 11.96
N LYS A 124 -18.97 2.43 12.69
CA LYS A 124 -19.41 3.82 12.60
C LYS A 124 -18.31 4.80 12.96
N GLY A 125 -18.24 5.89 12.20
CA GLY A 125 -17.31 6.99 12.44
C GLY A 125 -15.88 6.76 11.99
N ILE A 126 -15.51 5.57 11.47
CA ILE A 126 -14.18 5.32 10.92
C ILE A 126 -14.12 5.73 9.46
N ARG A 127 -15.05 5.23 8.65
CA ARG A 127 -15.16 5.49 7.22
C ARG A 127 -16.59 5.88 6.87
N GLY A 128 -16.79 6.86 6.00
CA GLY A 128 -18.14 7.29 5.64
C GLY A 128 -18.14 8.47 4.67
N PHE A 129 -19.33 8.96 4.33
CA PHE A 129 -19.53 10.12 3.48
C PHE A 129 -19.78 11.39 4.28
N GLY A 130 -19.33 12.51 3.73
CA GLY A 130 -19.55 13.83 4.30
C GLY A 130 -18.87 14.08 5.64
N PRO A 131 -19.10 15.24 6.26
CA PRO A 131 -18.48 15.63 7.53
C PRO A 131 -18.80 14.68 8.69
N GLU A 132 -20.04 14.16 8.74
CA GLU A 132 -20.54 13.27 9.79
C GLU A 132 -20.12 11.80 9.61
N ARG A 133 -19.35 11.49 8.55
CA ARG A 133 -18.93 10.13 8.19
C ARG A 133 -20.11 9.14 8.19
N ASP A 134 -21.11 9.38 7.32
CA ASP A 134 -22.23 8.45 7.16
C ASP A 134 -21.72 7.06 6.69
N SER A 135 -21.41 6.24 7.69
CA SER A 135 -20.89 4.89 7.46
C SER A 135 -21.95 3.95 6.90
N ASP A 136 -23.23 4.15 7.21
CA ASP A 136 -24.29 3.28 6.73
C ASP A 136 -24.51 3.49 5.22
N ALA A 137 -24.54 4.73 4.75
CA ALA A 137 -24.60 5.03 3.32
C ALA A 137 -23.35 4.55 2.57
N TYR A 138 -22.18 4.72 3.19
CA TYR A 138 -20.90 4.22 2.64
C TYR A 138 -20.94 2.70 2.48
N ASN A 139 -21.28 1.96 3.52
CA ASN A 139 -21.29 0.50 3.51
C ASN A 139 -22.27 -0.05 2.46
N ARG A 140 -23.46 0.54 2.32
CA ARG A 140 -24.40 0.14 1.26
C ARG A 140 -23.80 0.27 -0.14
N LYS A 141 -23.09 1.37 -0.42
CA LYS A 141 -22.43 1.57 -1.73
C LYS A 141 -21.22 0.67 -1.91
N PHE A 142 -20.42 0.50 -0.85
CA PHE A 142 -19.27 -0.40 -0.86
C PHE A 142 -19.69 -1.83 -1.22
N PHE A 143 -20.69 -2.40 -0.54
CA PHE A 143 -21.13 -3.76 -0.84
C PHE A 143 -21.75 -3.92 -2.23
N ARG A 144 -22.42 -2.89 -2.75
CA ARG A 144 -22.89 -2.90 -4.14
C ARG A 144 -21.70 -2.92 -5.13
N GLY A 145 -20.68 -2.12 -4.87
CA GLY A 145 -19.44 -2.12 -5.66
C GLY A 145 -18.71 -3.45 -5.59
N LEU A 146 -18.64 -4.04 -4.39
CA LEU A 146 -18.04 -5.34 -4.17
C LEU A 146 -18.75 -6.44 -4.96
N GLU A 147 -20.08 -6.48 -4.88
CA GLU A 147 -20.89 -7.43 -5.69
C GLU A 147 -20.62 -7.28 -7.18
N LEU A 148 -20.44 -6.05 -7.67
CA LEU A 148 -20.19 -5.77 -9.07
C LEU A 148 -18.82 -6.30 -9.51
N ILE A 149 -17.75 -6.08 -8.74
CA ILE A 149 -16.42 -6.61 -9.09
C ILE A 149 -16.40 -8.14 -9.01
N GLU A 150 -17.08 -8.76 -8.04
CA GLU A 150 -17.18 -10.22 -7.93
C GLU A 150 -17.93 -10.85 -9.15
N LYS A 151 -19.04 -10.24 -9.58
CA LYS A 151 -19.77 -10.65 -10.80
C LYS A 151 -18.93 -10.55 -12.07
N ASN A 152 -17.92 -9.73 -12.07
CA ASN A 152 -17.02 -9.50 -13.20
C ASN A 152 -15.69 -10.26 -13.06
N ASP A 153 -15.60 -11.23 -12.13
CA ASP A 153 -14.45 -12.12 -11.90
C ASP A 153 -13.16 -11.40 -11.46
N PHE A 154 -13.26 -10.21 -10.84
CA PHE A 154 -12.12 -9.57 -10.25
C PHE A 154 -11.72 -10.31 -8.95
N THR A 155 -10.43 -10.55 -8.81
CA THR A 155 -9.88 -10.91 -7.50
C THR A 155 -9.78 -9.64 -6.67
N TRP A 156 -10.18 -9.69 -5.40
CA TRP A 156 -10.08 -8.54 -4.52
C TRP A 156 -9.48 -8.91 -3.17
N GLY A 157 -8.83 -7.95 -2.58
CA GLY A 157 -8.30 -7.99 -1.23
C GLY A 157 -8.44 -6.62 -0.57
N PHE A 158 -8.30 -6.56 0.76
CA PHE A 158 -8.44 -5.29 1.45
C PHE A 158 -7.42 -5.06 2.55
N ILE A 159 -7.20 -3.80 2.83
CA ILE A 159 -6.44 -3.31 3.97
C ILE A 159 -7.43 -2.97 5.08
N TYR A 160 -7.17 -3.46 6.28
CA TYR A 160 -7.84 -3.05 7.51
C TYR A 160 -6.88 -2.22 8.34
N VAL A 161 -7.23 -0.97 8.60
CA VAL A 161 -6.44 -0.07 9.45
C VAL A 161 -6.88 -0.24 10.90
N VAL A 162 -5.96 -0.71 11.74
CA VAL A 162 -6.18 -0.91 13.17
C VAL A 162 -6.03 0.44 13.87
N THR A 163 -7.12 0.92 14.43
CA THR A 163 -7.22 2.16 15.19
C THR A 163 -7.47 1.88 16.67
N ARG A 164 -7.28 2.87 17.54
CA ARG A 164 -7.52 2.74 18.98
C ARG A 164 -8.91 2.23 19.32
N ASN A 165 -9.91 2.60 18.54
CA ASN A 165 -11.32 2.27 18.79
C ASN A 165 -11.68 0.77 18.69
N VAL A 166 -10.71 -0.06 18.27
CA VAL A 166 -10.93 -1.49 18.00
C VAL A 166 -10.00 -2.42 18.76
N LEU A 167 -9.11 -1.86 19.58
CA LEU A 167 -8.08 -2.63 20.29
C LEU A 167 -8.64 -3.63 21.31
N ASP A 168 -9.80 -3.36 21.86
CA ASP A 168 -10.48 -4.18 22.89
C ASP A 168 -11.23 -5.41 22.30
N ARG A 169 -11.36 -5.49 20.96
CA ARG A 169 -12.18 -6.54 20.30
C ARG A 169 -11.54 -7.19 19.07
N PRO A 170 -10.26 -7.61 19.14
CA PRO A 170 -9.53 -8.15 17.99
C PRO A 170 -10.19 -9.40 17.37
N LEU A 171 -10.75 -10.30 18.17
CA LEU A 171 -11.41 -11.50 17.68
C LEU A 171 -12.77 -11.24 17.03
N GLU A 172 -13.52 -10.24 17.50
CA GLU A 172 -14.75 -9.82 16.85
C GLU A 172 -14.45 -9.31 15.44
N ILE A 173 -13.44 -8.44 15.32
CA ILE A 173 -12.97 -7.92 14.05
C ILE A 173 -12.50 -9.05 13.14
N PHE A 174 -11.65 -9.93 13.63
CA PHE A 174 -11.14 -11.03 12.84
C PHE A 174 -12.27 -11.91 12.28
N ARG A 175 -13.24 -12.28 13.09
CA ARG A 175 -14.40 -13.07 12.67
C ARG A 175 -15.25 -12.34 11.63
N LEU A 176 -15.45 -11.03 11.81
CA LEU A 176 -16.16 -10.21 10.82
C LEU A 176 -15.43 -10.21 9.48
N LEU A 177 -14.10 -9.95 9.47
CA LEU A 177 -13.31 -9.90 8.25
C LEU A 177 -13.21 -11.26 7.53
N THR A 178 -13.15 -12.36 8.28
CA THR A 178 -13.09 -13.71 7.71
C THR A 178 -14.42 -14.24 7.19
N ASN A 179 -15.55 -13.60 7.54
CA ASN A 179 -16.84 -13.90 6.94
C ASN A 179 -16.92 -13.45 5.47
N PHE A 180 -16.10 -12.51 5.05
CA PHE A 180 -15.97 -12.18 3.65
C PHE A 180 -15.18 -13.29 2.93
N LYS A 181 -15.71 -13.80 1.82
CA LYS A 181 -15.02 -14.81 0.99
C LYS A 181 -13.94 -14.17 0.13
N VAL A 182 -12.99 -13.50 0.77
CA VAL A 182 -11.95 -12.71 0.12
C VAL A 182 -10.92 -13.62 -0.53
N LYS A 183 -10.87 -13.67 -1.86
CA LYS A 183 -9.88 -14.48 -2.60
C LYS A 183 -8.45 -13.94 -2.47
N GLY A 184 -8.29 -12.61 -2.44
CA GLY A 184 -6.99 -11.94 -2.31
C GLY A 184 -6.50 -11.79 -0.86
N GLY A 185 -7.33 -12.17 0.13
CA GLY A 185 -7.01 -12.01 1.54
C GLY A 185 -7.11 -10.56 2.05
N PHE A 186 -6.59 -10.33 3.24
CA PHE A 186 -6.56 -9.00 3.83
C PHE A 186 -5.28 -8.74 4.63
N GLN A 187 -4.99 -7.46 4.81
CA GLN A 187 -3.82 -6.99 5.53
C GLN A 187 -4.24 -6.20 6.77
N LEU A 188 -3.58 -6.44 7.89
CA LEU A 188 -3.75 -5.68 9.13
C LEU A 188 -2.63 -4.66 9.23
N HIS A 189 -2.96 -3.38 9.11
CA HIS A 189 -2.01 -2.28 9.22
C HIS A 189 -2.29 -1.44 10.46
N PRO A 190 -1.27 -0.96 11.17
CA PRO A 190 -1.48 0.06 12.17
C PRO A 190 -1.88 1.37 11.50
N VAL A 191 -2.62 2.22 12.20
CA VAL A 191 -2.78 3.59 11.75
C VAL A 191 -1.42 4.30 11.79
N TYR A 192 -1.09 5.02 10.72
CA TYR A 192 0.12 5.82 10.63
C TYR A 192 -0.21 7.28 10.91
N SER A 193 0.59 7.93 11.75
CA SER A 193 0.46 9.35 12.06
C SER A 193 1.76 10.07 11.73
N TYR A 194 1.72 11.09 10.90
CA TYR A 194 2.89 11.88 10.55
C TYR A 194 3.35 12.69 11.75
N LYS A 195 4.65 12.60 12.10
CA LYS A 195 5.28 13.26 13.25
C LYS A 195 4.48 13.12 14.56
N ASN A 196 3.85 11.95 14.74
CA ASN A 196 3.01 11.65 15.92
C ASN A 196 1.80 12.59 16.09
N GLU A 197 1.38 13.29 15.05
CA GLU A 197 0.15 14.08 15.06
C GLU A 197 -1.08 13.19 14.98
N ASP A 198 -1.58 12.74 16.13
CA ASP A 198 -2.83 11.97 16.22
C ASP A 198 -4.04 12.91 16.27
N LYS A 199 -4.35 13.56 15.14
CA LYS A 199 -5.39 14.58 15.00
C LYS A 199 -6.78 14.13 15.43
N ASN A 200 -7.05 12.83 15.39
CA ASN A 200 -8.38 12.27 15.67
C ASN A 200 -8.38 11.27 16.84
N ASN A 201 -7.29 11.21 17.60
CA ASN A 201 -7.10 10.29 18.72
C ASN A 201 -7.34 8.81 18.34
N VAL A 202 -6.88 8.41 17.17
CA VAL A 202 -6.99 7.04 16.63
C VAL A 202 -5.69 6.26 16.69
N GLY A 203 -4.59 6.91 17.07
CA GLY A 203 -3.24 6.37 17.15
C GLY A 203 -3.14 5.22 18.14
N ILE A 204 -2.26 4.26 17.83
CA ILE A 204 -1.96 3.10 18.64
C ILE A 204 -0.46 2.96 18.85
N THR A 205 -0.05 2.36 19.94
CA THR A 205 1.35 2.07 20.22
C THR A 205 1.81 0.77 19.53
N ALA A 206 3.12 0.63 19.39
CA ALA A 206 3.72 -0.59 18.85
C ALA A 206 3.39 -1.84 19.70
N THR A 207 3.26 -1.69 21.02
CA THR A 207 2.88 -2.79 21.93
C THR A 207 1.42 -3.18 21.72
N GLU A 208 0.51 -2.20 21.71
CA GLU A 208 -0.92 -2.43 21.46
C GLU A 208 -1.15 -3.15 20.12
N PHE A 209 -0.42 -2.75 19.08
CA PHE A 209 -0.51 -3.42 17.78
C PHE A 209 0.03 -4.85 17.81
N ALA A 210 1.13 -5.10 18.50
CA ALA A 210 1.67 -6.46 18.68
C ALA A 210 0.68 -7.39 19.39
N ASP A 211 0.03 -6.90 20.45
CA ASP A 211 -0.95 -7.68 21.23
C ASP A 211 -2.24 -7.93 20.43
N PHE A 212 -2.70 -6.93 19.65
CA PHE A 212 -3.81 -7.06 18.72
C PHE A 212 -3.53 -8.17 17.69
N LEU A 213 -2.37 -8.10 17.00
CA LEU A 213 -1.95 -9.13 16.05
C LEU A 213 -1.80 -10.50 16.71
N GLY A 214 -1.18 -10.57 17.90
CA GLY A 214 -0.95 -11.81 18.62
C GLY A 214 -2.24 -12.52 19.00
N THR A 215 -3.26 -11.75 19.42
CA THR A 215 -4.57 -12.30 19.75
C THR A 215 -5.25 -12.91 18.52
N ILE A 216 -5.21 -12.22 17.38
CA ILE A 216 -5.74 -12.73 16.11
C ILE A 216 -4.94 -13.91 15.61
N PHE A 217 -3.62 -13.88 15.74
CA PHE A 217 -2.73 -14.95 15.27
C PHE A 217 -3.03 -16.29 15.92
N LYS A 218 -3.33 -16.33 17.21
CA LYS A 218 -3.73 -17.56 17.93
C LYS A 218 -4.93 -18.23 17.27
N GLU A 219 -5.98 -17.46 16.98
CA GLU A 219 -7.19 -17.96 16.31
C GLU A 219 -6.91 -18.39 14.87
N TRP A 220 -6.19 -17.56 14.13
CA TRP A 220 -5.82 -17.82 12.74
C TRP A 220 -4.96 -19.09 12.64
N TRP A 221 -3.93 -19.24 13.46
CA TRP A 221 -3.03 -20.41 13.43
C TRP A 221 -3.76 -21.71 13.70
N ALA A 222 -4.65 -21.73 14.69
CA ALA A 222 -5.42 -22.91 15.05
C ALA A 222 -6.30 -23.46 13.91
N LYS A 223 -6.75 -22.60 13.01
CA LYS A 223 -7.69 -22.93 11.93
C LYS A 223 -7.23 -22.39 10.57
N ARG A 224 -5.94 -22.15 10.37
CA ARG A 224 -5.40 -21.43 9.20
C ARG A 224 -5.79 -22.01 7.84
N SER A 225 -6.08 -23.31 7.76
CA SER A 225 -6.57 -23.95 6.53
C SER A 225 -7.99 -23.55 6.13
N ARG A 226 -8.74 -22.92 7.04
CA ARG A 226 -10.13 -22.46 6.85
C ARG A 226 -10.23 -20.96 6.61
N TYR A 227 -9.19 -20.21 6.94
CA TYR A 227 -9.17 -18.77 6.85
C TYR A 227 -8.54 -18.29 5.55
N PRO A 228 -8.90 -17.09 5.06
CA PRO A 228 -8.24 -16.49 3.92
C PRO A 228 -6.77 -16.15 4.25
N PHE A 229 -6.06 -15.72 3.23
CA PHE A 229 -4.73 -15.14 3.34
C PHE A 229 -4.76 -13.91 4.25
N VAL A 230 -3.95 -13.89 5.29
CA VAL A 230 -3.88 -12.78 6.27
C VAL A 230 -2.45 -12.29 6.41
N GLU A 231 -2.22 -11.03 6.06
CA GLU A 231 -0.94 -10.37 6.30
C GLU A 231 -0.95 -9.63 7.65
N PRO A 232 0.16 -9.67 8.40
CA PRO A 232 1.50 -10.13 8.01
C PRO A 232 1.78 -11.62 8.30
N PHE A 233 0.81 -12.40 8.75
CA PHE A 233 1.02 -13.77 9.24
C PHE A 233 1.55 -14.71 8.16
N PHE A 234 0.99 -14.61 6.96
CA PHE A 234 1.40 -15.46 5.85
C PHE A 234 2.81 -15.12 5.37
N SER A 235 3.15 -13.86 5.26
CA SER A 235 4.50 -13.42 4.89
C SER A 235 5.53 -13.89 5.90
N TYR A 236 5.27 -13.77 7.20
CA TYR A 236 6.18 -14.28 8.21
C TYR A 236 6.33 -15.80 8.13
N LEU A 237 5.23 -16.54 8.01
CA LEU A 237 5.28 -17.99 7.87
C LEU A 237 6.10 -18.41 6.64
N ASN A 238 5.86 -17.79 5.50
CA ASN A 238 6.58 -18.06 4.27
C ASN A 238 8.07 -17.73 4.41
N HIS A 239 8.37 -16.61 5.06
CA HIS A 239 9.75 -16.19 5.30
C HIS A 239 10.47 -17.18 6.21
N TYR A 240 9.90 -17.58 7.35
CA TYR A 240 10.49 -18.57 8.28
C TYR A 240 10.69 -19.94 7.67
N THR A 241 9.85 -20.35 6.73
CA THR A 241 9.88 -21.71 6.16
C THR A 241 10.62 -21.79 4.83
N LYS A 242 10.53 -20.76 3.98
CA LYS A 242 11.00 -20.80 2.58
C LYS A 242 11.97 -19.68 2.22
N GLY A 243 12.20 -18.69 3.09
CA GLY A 243 12.97 -17.50 2.76
C GLY A 243 12.31 -16.61 1.71
N GLY A 244 10.98 -16.67 1.62
CA GLY A 244 10.22 -15.93 0.61
C GLY A 244 10.14 -14.42 0.89
N PRO A 245 9.61 -13.64 -0.07
CA PRO A 245 9.47 -12.20 0.07
C PRO A 245 8.50 -11.85 1.21
N THR A 246 8.78 -10.74 1.84
CA THR A 246 7.92 -10.09 2.83
C THR A 246 7.15 -8.93 2.20
N CYS A 247 6.31 -8.26 2.98
CA CYS A 247 5.60 -7.08 2.51
C CYS A 247 6.54 -5.91 2.18
N CYS A 248 6.05 -4.91 1.45
CA CYS A 248 6.82 -3.73 1.02
C CYS A 248 7.67 -3.11 2.14
N SER A 249 7.10 -2.97 3.33
CA SER A 249 7.79 -2.35 4.48
C SER A 249 8.98 -3.16 5.02
N GLU A 250 9.17 -4.39 4.58
CA GLU A 250 10.16 -5.33 5.11
C GLU A 250 11.07 -5.92 4.03
N SER A 251 10.82 -5.62 2.76
CA SER A 251 11.56 -6.22 1.64
C SER A 251 13.03 -5.80 1.55
N GLY A 252 13.38 -4.67 2.13
CA GLY A 252 14.71 -4.07 2.01
C GLY A 252 15.04 -3.48 0.63
N GLN A 253 14.22 -3.69 -0.37
CA GLN A 253 14.44 -3.26 -1.77
C GLN A 253 13.65 -2.01 -2.14
N CYS A 254 13.35 -1.16 -1.17
CA CYS A 254 12.47 -0.01 -1.34
C CYS A 254 13.03 1.05 -2.31
N ALA A 255 14.37 1.21 -2.38
CA ALA A 255 15.02 2.31 -3.10
C ALA A 255 14.57 2.45 -4.56
N TYR A 256 14.45 1.33 -5.29
CA TYR A 256 14.16 1.33 -6.73
C TYR A 256 12.82 0.65 -7.09
N SER A 257 12.04 0.24 -6.11
CA SER A 257 10.79 -0.50 -6.33
C SER A 257 9.56 0.39 -6.52
N HIS A 258 9.61 1.64 -6.10
CA HIS A 258 8.47 2.55 -6.14
C HIS A 258 8.79 3.89 -6.75
N LEU A 259 7.78 4.46 -7.41
CA LEU A 259 7.71 5.83 -7.88
C LEU A 259 6.29 6.34 -7.61
N TYR A 260 6.15 7.61 -7.31
CA TYR A 260 4.87 8.30 -7.20
C TYR A 260 4.78 9.42 -8.23
N ILE A 261 3.61 9.58 -8.82
CA ILE A 261 3.24 10.77 -9.61
C ILE A 261 1.91 11.28 -9.07
N GLY A 262 1.88 12.57 -8.74
CA GLY A 262 0.69 13.26 -8.27
C GLY A 262 -0.02 14.06 -9.33
N PRO A 263 -1.13 14.72 -8.97
CA PRO A 263 -2.01 15.37 -9.93
C PRO A 263 -1.42 16.64 -10.57
N GLU A 264 -0.38 17.23 -10.00
CA GLU A 264 0.37 18.32 -10.63
C GLU A 264 1.59 17.82 -11.42
N GLY A 265 1.76 16.50 -11.52
CA GLY A 265 2.89 15.88 -12.19
C GLY A 265 4.14 15.79 -11.31
N GLU A 266 4.01 16.06 -10.02
CA GLU A 266 5.09 15.98 -9.05
C GLU A 266 5.53 14.53 -8.83
N TYR A 267 6.86 14.32 -8.77
CA TYR A 267 7.47 13.04 -8.45
C TYR A 267 7.81 12.95 -6.96
N SER A 268 7.53 11.80 -6.38
CA SER A 268 7.97 11.42 -5.04
C SER A 268 8.34 9.94 -4.99
N HIS A 269 8.83 9.45 -3.83
CA HIS A 269 9.22 8.05 -3.70
C HIS A 269 8.04 7.09 -3.73
N CYS A 270 7.02 7.35 -2.93
CA CYS A 270 5.77 6.57 -2.85
C CYS A 270 4.62 7.44 -2.37
N GLY A 271 3.39 6.89 -2.26
CA GLY A 271 2.22 7.64 -1.80
C GLY A 271 2.43 8.32 -0.44
N ARG A 272 2.96 7.59 0.54
CA ARG A 272 3.23 8.16 1.88
C ARG A 272 4.28 9.27 1.86
N SER A 273 5.33 9.14 1.04
CA SER A 273 6.34 10.19 0.94
C SER A 273 5.77 11.49 0.36
N SER A 274 4.84 11.37 -0.59
CA SER A 274 4.12 12.52 -1.12
C SER A 274 3.17 13.14 -0.09
N ASP A 275 2.41 12.33 0.63
CA ASP A 275 1.47 12.82 1.64
C ASP A 275 2.19 13.52 2.81
N TRP A 276 3.46 13.20 3.04
CA TRP A 276 4.31 13.76 4.09
C TRP A 276 5.33 14.80 3.60
N ASP A 277 5.27 15.20 2.33
CA ASP A 277 6.22 16.12 1.68
C ASP A 277 7.70 15.69 1.83
N VAL A 278 7.96 14.37 1.81
CA VAL A 278 9.28 13.77 1.92
C VAL A 278 9.72 13.22 0.57
N PHE A 279 10.96 13.48 0.14
CA PHE A 279 11.49 13.04 -1.16
C PHE A 279 10.70 13.52 -2.37
N GLN A 280 10.35 14.79 -2.39
CA GLN A 280 9.93 15.43 -3.62
C GLN A 280 11.14 15.57 -4.55
N VAL A 281 11.06 14.95 -5.72
CA VAL A 281 12.23 14.76 -6.60
C VAL A 281 12.24 15.75 -7.75
N GLY A 282 11.08 16.09 -8.26
CA GLY A 282 10.90 16.95 -9.43
C GLY A 282 9.47 16.90 -9.96
N ASN A 283 9.33 17.24 -11.23
CA ASN A 283 8.03 17.31 -11.89
C ASN A 283 8.13 16.77 -13.33
N ILE A 284 7.06 16.15 -13.81
CA ILE A 284 6.96 15.59 -15.17
C ILE A 284 7.14 16.65 -16.28
N ASP A 285 7.01 17.92 -15.95
CA ASP A 285 7.21 19.00 -16.92
C ASP A 285 8.69 19.23 -17.28
N ASN A 286 9.62 18.79 -16.42
CA ASN A 286 11.05 19.02 -16.59
C ASN A 286 11.94 17.81 -16.26
N MET A 287 11.34 16.65 -15.96
CA MET A 287 12.05 15.43 -15.58
C MET A 287 11.32 14.20 -16.12
N THR A 288 12.05 13.27 -16.71
CA THR A 288 11.52 11.98 -17.18
C THR A 288 11.39 10.98 -16.03
N ILE A 289 10.64 9.89 -16.26
CA ILE A 289 10.56 8.77 -15.29
C ILE A 289 11.95 8.14 -15.10
N VAL A 290 12.78 8.05 -16.13
CA VAL A 290 14.15 7.52 -16.03
C VAL A 290 14.96 8.35 -15.04
N GLU A 291 14.99 9.67 -15.20
CA GLU A 291 15.71 10.57 -14.30
C GLU A 291 15.18 10.50 -12.86
N ALA A 292 13.87 10.42 -12.68
CA ALA A 292 13.24 10.26 -11.36
C ALA A 292 13.61 8.92 -10.70
N MET A 293 13.78 7.85 -11.47
CA MET A 293 14.22 6.54 -10.97
C MET A 293 15.73 6.50 -10.67
N GLU A 294 16.52 7.40 -11.24
CA GLU A 294 17.98 7.53 -11.02
C GLU A 294 18.35 8.64 -10.00
N ALA A 295 17.35 9.32 -9.39
CA ALA A 295 17.57 10.43 -8.49
C ALA A 295 18.38 10.07 -7.23
N ASP A 296 19.24 10.98 -6.77
CA ASP A 296 20.25 10.73 -5.74
C ASP A 296 19.71 10.29 -4.37
N TYR A 297 18.51 10.73 -3.98
CA TYR A 297 17.90 10.31 -2.71
C TYR A 297 17.72 8.79 -2.62
N ARG A 298 17.57 8.08 -3.76
CA ARG A 298 17.42 6.63 -3.82
C ARG A 298 18.66 5.92 -3.32
N LYS A 299 19.85 6.49 -3.58
CA LYS A 299 21.12 5.99 -3.04
C LYS A 299 21.15 6.03 -1.51
N GLN A 300 20.52 7.04 -0.89
CA GLN A 300 20.41 7.10 0.57
C GLN A 300 19.52 5.97 1.14
N ILE A 301 18.41 5.67 0.44
CA ILE A 301 17.53 4.56 0.82
C ILE A 301 18.25 3.21 0.61
N ASP A 302 19.04 3.08 -0.44
CA ASP A 302 19.80 1.86 -0.75
C ASP A 302 20.88 1.59 0.32
N LEU A 303 21.64 2.62 0.70
CA LEU A 303 22.65 2.54 1.76
C LEU A 303 22.07 2.20 3.15
N ARG A 304 20.77 2.36 3.33
CA ARG A 304 20.10 2.18 4.63
C ARG A 304 20.32 0.78 5.23
N GLN A 305 20.30 -0.27 4.42
CA GLN A 305 20.43 -1.63 4.93
C GLN A 305 21.81 -1.86 5.57
N SER A 306 22.89 -1.50 4.87
CA SER A 306 24.26 -1.62 5.40
C SER A 306 24.43 -0.77 6.65
N TYR A 307 23.96 0.48 6.62
CA TYR A 307 24.00 1.36 7.78
C TYR A 307 23.29 0.77 9.01
N LEU A 308 22.06 0.28 8.85
CA LEU A 308 21.30 -0.29 9.98
C LEU A 308 21.91 -1.58 10.51
N LYS A 309 22.51 -2.41 9.64
CA LYS A 309 23.21 -3.65 10.02
C LYS A 309 24.42 -3.35 10.93
N GLU A 310 25.07 -2.23 10.74
CA GLU A 310 26.23 -1.80 11.53
C GLU A 310 25.85 -0.99 12.78
N ASN A 311 24.65 -0.42 12.81
CA ASN A 311 24.17 0.48 13.86
C ASN A 311 22.94 -0.06 14.60
N ASP A 312 21.77 0.54 14.38
CA ASP A 312 20.52 0.29 15.13
C ASP A 312 20.04 -1.19 15.13
N CYS A 313 20.47 -1.97 14.15
CA CYS A 313 20.05 -3.36 13.97
C CYS A 313 21.21 -4.37 14.06
N LYS A 314 22.41 -3.96 14.54
CA LYS A 314 23.64 -4.75 14.55
C LYS A 314 23.47 -6.16 15.12
N ASP A 315 22.84 -6.29 16.28
CA ASP A 315 22.68 -7.58 16.98
C ASP A 315 21.23 -8.07 16.92
N CYS A 316 20.44 -7.61 15.95
CA CYS A 316 19.05 -7.98 15.86
C CYS A 316 18.89 -9.31 15.12
N PRO A 317 18.37 -10.38 15.77
CA PRO A 317 18.18 -11.67 15.13
C PRO A 317 17.21 -11.63 13.95
N TYR A 318 16.29 -10.67 13.92
CA TYR A 318 15.26 -10.53 12.88
C TYR A 318 15.64 -9.56 11.75
N PHE A 319 16.89 -9.08 11.70
CA PHE A 319 17.26 -8.07 10.68
C PHE A 319 17.02 -8.58 9.25
N LYS A 320 17.44 -9.81 8.95
CA LYS A 320 17.23 -10.42 7.62
C LYS A 320 15.75 -10.68 7.27
N LEU A 321 14.84 -10.56 8.23
CA LEU A 321 13.40 -10.63 7.97
C LEU A 321 12.83 -9.25 7.61
N CYS A 322 13.24 -8.19 8.32
CA CYS A 322 12.55 -6.89 8.23
C CYS A 322 13.41 -5.75 7.69
N HIS A 323 14.73 -5.94 7.52
CA HIS A 323 15.69 -4.97 6.98
C HIS A 323 15.57 -3.56 7.61
N GLY A 324 15.17 -3.52 8.90
CA GLY A 324 14.93 -2.26 9.61
C GLY A 324 13.56 -1.60 9.34
N GLY A 325 12.70 -2.22 8.53
CA GLY A 325 11.35 -1.75 8.22
C GLY A 325 11.30 -0.60 7.21
N CYS A 326 10.17 0.07 7.08
CA CYS A 326 9.96 1.14 6.12
C CYS A 326 10.89 2.36 6.40
N PRO A 327 11.59 2.89 5.38
CA PRO A 327 12.43 4.08 5.54
C PRO A 327 11.64 5.34 5.93
N LEU A 328 10.37 5.45 5.53
CA LEU A 328 9.53 6.58 5.92
C LEU A 328 9.13 6.54 7.39
N ASP A 329 8.95 5.35 7.97
CA ASP A 329 8.74 5.24 9.43
C ASP A 329 10.01 5.68 10.20
N GLY A 330 11.20 5.39 9.66
CA GLY A 330 12.47 5.90 10.18
C GLY A 330 12.54 7.43 10.11
N TRP A 331 12.16 7.98 8.95
CA TRP A 331 12.06 9.43 8.76
C TRP A 331 11.05 10.06 9.74
N ASN A 332 9.87 9.46 9.89
CA ASN A 332 8.85 9.94 10.81
C ASN A 332 9.33 10.06 12.24
N SER A 333 10.14 9.12 12.70
CA SER A 333 10.61 9.06 14.07
C SER A 333 11.88 9.89 14.35
N LYS A 334 12.77 10.07 13.35
CA LYS A 334 14.12 10.66 13.55
C LYS A 334 14.59 11.60 12.43
N ASP A 335 13.70 12.03 11.55
CA ASP A 335 14.01 12.89 10.39
C ASP A 335 15.15 12.35 9.50
N THR A 336 15.32 11.01 9.46
CA THR A 336 16.30 10.35 8.59
C THR A 336 15.83 8.98 8.14
N VAL A 337 16.06 8.66 6.88
CA VAL A 337 15.81 7.31 6.35
C VAL A 337 16.75 6.25 6.89
N LEU A 338 17.87 6.65 7.47
CA LEU A 338 18.85 5.75 8.07
C LEU A 338 18.41 5.20 9.44
N ALA A 339 17.31 5.69 10.01
CA ALA A 339 16.75 5.14 11.22
C ALA A 339 15.91 3.89 10.96
N LYS A 340 15.83 2.97 11.93
CA LYS A 340 14.88 1.86 11.90
C LYS A 340 13.45 2.36 12.06
N THR A 341 12.49 1.56 11.58
CA THR A 341 11.06 1.87 11.74
C THR A 341 10.64 2.05 13.20
N GLU A 342 9.72 2.97 13.45
CA GLU A 342 9.06 3.12 14.75
C GLU A 342 8.30 1.86 15.18
N TRP A 343 7.85 1.05 14.24
CA TRP A 343 7.16 -0.23 14.47
C TRP A 343 8.09 -1.42 14.75
N CYS A 344 9.39 -1.19 14.95
CA CYS A 344 10.36 -2.23 15.29
C CYS A 344 9.97 -3.03 16.55
N LEU A 345 9.50 -2.34 17.60
CA LEU A 345 9.08 -2.99 18.84
C LEU A 345 7.88 -3.90 18.62
N SER A 346 6.90 -3.48 17.84
CA SER A 346 5.72 -4.30 17.49
C SER A 346 6.13 -5.63 16.85
N ARG A 347 7.02 -5.60 15.85
CA ARG A 347 7.51 -6.81 15.18
C ARG A 347 8.22 -7.74 16.14
N LYS A 348 9.15 -7.22 16.95
CA LYS A 348 9.89 -8.00 17.93
C LYS A 348 8.97 -8.69 18.95
N LEU A 349 8.02 -7.94 19.51
CA LEU A 349 7.06 -8.46 20.47
C LEU A 349 6.15 -9.52 19.83
N PHE A 350 5.63 -9.25 18.64
CA PHE A 350 4.77 -10.21 17.93
C PHE A 350 5.52 -11.51 17.63
N LEU A 351 6.74 -11.44 17.06
CA LEU A 351 7.52 -12.62 16.70
C LEU A 351 7.89 -13.43 17.96
N LYS A 352 8.44 -12.77 18.99
CA LYS A 352 8.96 -13.43 20.19
C LYS A 352 7.85 -13.97 21.10
N ASN A 353 6.76 -13.22 21.28
CA ASN A 353 5.74 -13.57 22.28
C ASN A 353 4.57 -14.37 21.70
N TYR A 354 4.37 -14.31 20.38
CA TYR A 354 3.23 -14.97 19.75
C TYR A 354 3.64 -15.90 18.63
N PHE A 355 4.34 -15.42 17.60
CA PHE A 355 4.61 -16.21 16.40
C PHE A 355 5.46 -17.45 16.70
N GLU A 356 6.65 -17.27 17.24
CA GLU A 356 7.58 -18.37 17.53
C GLU A 356 7.02 -19.38 18.55
N PRO A 357 6.46 -18.95 19.70
CA PRO A 357 5.90 -19.92 20.66
C PRO A 357 4.69 -20.69 20.13
N ILE A 358 3.86 -20.07 19.31
CA ILE A 358 2.64 -20.72 18.78
C ILE A 358 2.97 -21.67 17.63
N THR A 359 3.91 -21.30 16.76
CA THR A 359 4.27 -22.11 15.59
C THR A 359 5.31 -23.18 15.89
N GLY A 360 6.08 -23.02 16.95
CA GLY A 360 7.28 -23.83 17.24
C GLY A 360 8.44 -23.56 16.29
N LEU A 361 8.35 -22.53 15.44
CA LEU A 361 9.42 -22.13 14.53
C LEU A 361 10.38 -21.17 15.24
N THR A 362 11.67 -21.27 14.92
CA THR A 362 12.70 -20.30 15.34
C THR A 362 13.29 -19.65 14.11
N PHE A 363 13.48 -18.33 14.16
CA PHE A 363 14.11 -17.62 13.06
C PHE A 363 15.59 -18.00 12.95
N ASP A 364 15.96 -18.57 11.81
CA ASP A 364 17.33 -18.96 11.51
C ASP A 364 17.89 -18.08 10.39
N SER A 365 18.64 -17.06 10.78
CA SER A 365 19.22 -16.08 9.84
C SER A 365 20.24 -16.70 8.87
N THR A 366 20.74 -17.91 9.12
CA THR A 366 21.73 -18.59 8.25
C THR A 366 21.10 -19.14 6.96
N LYS A 367 19.78 -19.33 6.95
CA LYS A 367 19.04 -19.80 5.76
C LYS A 367 18.89 -18.75 4.66
N TYR A 368 19.22 -17.49 4.95
CA TYR A 368 19.07 -16.38 4.00
C TYR A 368 20.43 -16.03 3.43
N LYS A 369 20.57 -16.17 2.11
CA LYS A 369 21.72 -15.68 1.36
C LYS A 369 21.74 -14.14 1.45
N GLU A 370 22.94 -13.57 1.59
CA GLU A 370 23.16 -12.14 1.52
C GLU A 370 22.88 -11.59 0.12
#